data_ad4b27a6ff5027e8df1b3f8f351b6e7e
#
_entry.id   ad4b27a6ff5027e8df1b3f8f351b6e7e
#
_cell.length_a   1.000
_cell.length_b   1.000
_cell.length_c   1.000
_cell.angle_alpha   90.00
_cell.angle_beta   90.00
_cell.angle_gamma   90.00
#
_symmetry.space_group_name_H-M   'P 1'
#
loop_
_entity.id
_entity.type
_entity.pdbx_description
1 polymer ?
#
loop_
_entity_poly.entity_id
_entity_poly.type
_entity_poly.pdbx_seq_one_letter_code
_entity_poly.pdbx_strand_id
1 'polypeptide(L)'
;MTIYCLLLAICICVPAGAQRVITPVESNDLPLEVRKRQQEKMNRVLTDTVTTPPPSTEEKEPKHKAPLFGGLLLTADIASPVMNLFGQQYGNYEVALEADFFHRFFPVIEFGIGYADNTPDDNNYTYKCTPSPYGRVGLNYNFFYNNGSESFFSIGARYGLTYFSYQWDNVQLDDSYWGSVATISIPQQKAFAHWAELVVALRVQVYKNFYMGWSGRYRFLIGCGSSSYGEPMFIPGFGPSGGGFGFTYTIGYRLPLGGKEIKK
;
A
#
# COMPACT_ATOMS: atom_id res chain seq x y z
N MET A 1 -14.01 1.70 16.95
CA MET A 1 -14.72 1.75 15.65
C MET A 1 -15.00 3.16 15.12
N THR A 2 -14.88 4.20 15.90
CA THR A 2 -15.23 5.60 15.51
C THR A 2 -14.08 6.42 14.91
N ILE A 3 -12.83 6.04 15.09
CA ILE A 3 -11.66 6.80 14.58
C ILE A 3 -11.31 6.42 13.14
N TYR A 4 -11.66 5.22 12.67
CA TYR A 4 -11.46 4.79 11.28
C TYR A 4 -12.30 5.57 10.26
N CYS A 5 -13.46 6.10 10.68
CA CYS A 5 -14.31 6.92 9.80
C CYS A 5 -13.75 8.32 9.54
N LEU A 6 -12.90 8.86 10.41
CA LEU A 6 -12.41 10.24 10.28
C LEU A 6 -11.22 10.37 9.31
N LEU A 7 -10.43 9.31 9.16
CA LEU A 7 -9.31 9.30 8.19
C LEU A 7 -9.75 8.99 6.76
N LEU A 8 -10.91 8.35 6.58
CA LEU A 8 -11.48 8.07 5.25
C LEU A 8 -12.26 9.26 4.68
N ALA A 9 -12.65 10.21 5.51
CA ALA A 9 -13.44 11.39 5.09
C ALA A 9 -12.60 12.48 4.40
N ILE A 10 -11.29 12.42 4.43
CA ILE A 10 -10.40 13.47 3.85
C ILE A 10 -10.09 13.23 2.37
N CYS A 11 -10.42 12.07 1.81
CA CYS A 11 -10.06 11.72 0.43
C CYS A 11 -11.18 11.86 -0.62
N ILE A 12 -12.40 12.30 -0.27
CA ILE A 12 -13.49 12.41 -1.25
C ILE A 12 -14.08 13.82 -1.22
N CYS A 13 -13.29 14.82 -1.59
CA CYS A 13 -13.78 16.06 -2.16
C CYS A 13 -13.35 16.16 -3.63
N VAL A 14 -13.93 15.33 -4.48
CA VAL A 14 -13.98 15.60 -5.90
C VAL A 14 -15.16 16.54 -6.12
N PRO A 15 -14.97 17.77 -6.62
CA PRO A 15 -16.11 18.60 -7.00
C PRO A 15 -16.83 17.89 -8.14
N ALA A 16 -18.05 17.45 -7.89
CA ALA A 16 -18.96 17.03 -8.95
C ALA A 16 -19.24 18.26 -9.81
N GLY A 17 -18.50 18.43 -10.87
CA GLY A 17 -18.81 19.37 -11.92
C GLY A 17 -20.18 19.00 -12.48
N ALA A 18 -21.17 19.84 -12.22
CA ALA A 18 -22.49 19.70 -12.78
C ALA A 18 -22.38 19.71 -14.30
N GLN A 19 -22.46 18.52 -14.90
CA GLN A 19 -22.66 18.40 -16.34
C GLN A 19 -24.05 18.97 -16.66
N ARG A 20 -24.08 20.18 -17.25
CA ARG A 20 -25.29 20.69 -17.86
C ARG A 20 -25.58 19.80 -19.07
N VAL A 21 -26.62 19.01 -18.97
CA VAL A 21 -27.19 18.32 -20.11
C VAL A 21 -27.78 19.38 -21.03
N ILE A 22 -27.09 19.68 -22.12
CA ILE A 22 -27.64 20.52 -23.20
C ILE A 22 -28.51 19.60 -24.01
N THR A 23 -29.84 19.68 -23.82
CA THR A 23 -30.81 19.06 -24.71
C THR A 23 -30.69 19.75 -26.07
N PRO A 24 -30.48 19.01 -27.16
CA PRO A 24 -30.50 19.60 -28.49
C PRO A 24 -31.92 20.14 -28.78
N VAL A 25 -32.07 21.42 -28.97
CA VAL A 25 -33.30 22.00 -29.46
C VAL A 25 -33.44 21.59 -30.94
N GLU A 26 -34.49 20.86 -31.27
CA GLU A 26 -34.78 20.53 -32.66
C GLU A 26 -34.82 21.80 -33.54
N SER A 27 -34.01 21.79 -34.60
CA SER A 27 -33.69 22.97 -35.40
C SER A 27 -34.84 23.47 -36.26
N ASN A 28 -36.07 22.91 -36.12
CA ASN A 28 -37.20 23.24 -37.01
C ASN A 28 -38.03 24.46 -36.56
N ASP A 29 -37.92 24.89 -35.30
CA ASP A 29 -38.75 25.96 -34.73
C ASP A 29 -38.09 27.33 -34.64
N LEU A 30 -36.86 27.50 -35.18
CA LEU A 30 -36.16 28.76 -35.11
C LEU A 30 -36.39 29.62 -36.35
N PRO A 31 -36.58 30.95 -36.19
CA PRO A 31 -36.69 31.88 -37.28
C PRO A 31 -35.50 31.79 -38.26
N LEU A 32 -35.76 31.91 -39.54
CA LEU A 32 -34.77 31.77 -40.65
C LEU A 32 -33.48 32.62 -40.45
N GLU A 33 -33.58 33.77 -39.81
CA GLU A 33 -32.45 34.64 -39.51
C GLU A 33 -31.52 34.03 -38.44
N VAL A 34 -32.07 33.38 -37.46
CA VAL A 34 -31.31 32.72 -36.38
C VAL A 34 -30.59 31.50 -36.90
N ARG A 35 -31.24 30.74 -37.82
CA ARG A 35 -30.60 29.61 -38.51
C ARG A 35 -29.40 30.05 -39.34
N LYS A 36 -29.53 31.12 -40.11
CA LYS A 36 -28.41 31.64 -40.90
C LYS A 36 -27.23 32.05 -40.01
N ARG A 37 -27.47 32.73 -38.89
CA ARG A 37 -26.41 33.12 -37.94
C ARG A 37 -25.76 31.93 -37.26
N GLN A 38 -26.51 30.89 -36.96
CA GLN A 38 -25.95 29.64 -36.40
C GLN A 38 -25.10 28.90 -37.44
N GLN A 39 -25.54 28.87 -38.69
CA GLN A 39 -24.83 28.22 -39.78
C GLN A 39 -23.54 28.97 -40.14
N GLU A 40 -23.55 30.30 -40.12
CA GLU A 40 -22.32 31.11 -40.26
C GLU A 40 -21.34 30.92 -39.13
N LYS A 41 -21.82 30.82 -37.87
CA LYS A 41 -20.96 30.52 -36.74
C LYS A 41 -20.36 29.13 -36.85
N MET A 42 -21.15 28.14 -37.25
CA MET A 42 -20.69 26.76 -37.45
C MET A 42 -19.67 26.68 -38.58
N ASN A 43 -19.90 27.36 -39.69
CA ASN A 43 -18.93 27.42 -40.79
C ASN A 43 -17.64 28.14 -40.39
N ARG A 44 -17.69 29.19 -39.57
CA ARG A 44 -16.46 29.84 -39.04
C ARG A 44 -15.70 28.89 -38.15
N VAL A 45 -16.36 28.20 -37.25
CA VAL A 45 -15.71 27.19 -36.40
C VAL A 45 -15.09 26.08 -37.23
N LEU A 46 -15.76 25.61 -38.28
CA LEU A 46 -15.24 24.59 -39.19
C LEU A 46 -14.05 25.12 -40.01
N THR A 47 -14.05 26.42 -40.41
CA THR A 47 -12.95 27.01 -41.16
C THR A 47 -11.73 27.27 -40.26
N ASP A 48 -11.94 27.65 -39.01
CA ASP A 48 -10.87 27.82 -38.03
C ASP A 48 -10.27 26.45 -37.55
N THR A 49 -11.04 25.37 -37.70
CA THR A 49 -10.57 23.99 -37.33
C THR A 49 -9.77 23.34 -38.48
N VAL A 50 -9.82 23.87 -39.70
CA VAL A 50 -9.05 23.36 -40.87
C VAL A 50 -7.65 23.90 -40.92
N THR A 51 -7.30 24.96 -40.18
CA THR A 51 -5.90 25.26 -39.89
C THR A 51 -5.41 24.28 -38.81
N THR A 52 -5.21 23.05 -39.20
CA THR A 52 -4.42 22.11 -38.39
C THR A 52 -3.08 22.80 -38.14
N PRO A 53 -2.73 23.11 -36.89
CA PRO A 53 -1.34 23.42 -36.60
C PRO A 53 -0.54 22.22 -37.08
N PRO A 54 0.65 22.39 -37.69
CA PRO A 54 1.50 21.27 -38.07
C PRO A 54 1.56 20.38 -36.84
N PRO A 55 1.51 19.01 -37.02
CA PRO A 55 1.58 18.12 -35.88
C PRO A 55 2.74 18.62 -35.03
N SER A 56 2.42 19.12 -33.84
CA SER A 56 3.45 19.47 -32.88
C SER A 56 4.29 18.21 -32.81
N THR A 57 5.49 18.30 -33.37
CA THR A 57 6.51 17.30 -33.09
C THR A 57 6.50 17.28 -31.57
N GLU A 58 5.86 16.26 -30.98
CA GLU A 58 6.03 15.98 -29.57
C GLU A 58 7.55 15.90 -29.44
N GLU A 59 8.12 16.99 -28.99
CA GLU A 59 9.51 17.03 -28.57
C GLU A 59 9.56 15.96 -27.49
N LYS A 60 9.96 14.75 -27.91
CA LYS A 60 10.12 13.62 -26.98
C LYS A 60 11.05 14.16 -25.91
N GLU A 61 10.48 14.51 -24.77
CA GLU A 61 11.24 14.94 -23.61
C GLU A 61 12.46 14.04 -23.50
N PRO A 62 13.66 14.60 -23.36
CA PRO A 62 14.88 13.83 -23.35
C PRO A 62 14.73 12.75 -22.29
N LYS A 63 14.70 11.50 -22.72
CA LYS A 63 14.57 10.35 -21.81
C LYS A 63 15.67 10.49 -20.77
N HIS A 64 15.29 10.78 -19.54
CA HIS A 64 16.21 10.89 -18.43
C HIS A 64 16.98 9.56 -18.35
N LYS A 65 18.26 9.57 -18.68
CA LYS A 65 19.10 8.36 -18.57
C LYS A 65 19.43 8.17 -17.10
N ALA A 66 18.59 7.41 -16.42
CA ALA A 66 18.86 7.02 -15.04
C ALA A 66 20.15 6.19 -14.98
N PRO A 67 21.00 6.37 -13.96
CA PRO A 67 22.19 5.55 -13.77
C PRO A 67 21.79 4.09 -13.55
N LEU A 68 22.69 3.16 -13.90
CA LEU A 68 22.48 1.73 -13.68
C LEU A 68 22.13 1.44 -12.22
N PHE A 69 22.83 2.12 -11.30
CA PHE A 69 22.65 1.99 -9.86
C PHE A 69 22.51 3.39 -9.25
N GLY A 70 21.34 3.68 -8.69
CA GLY A 70 20.99 4.99 -8.11
C GLY A 70 21.25 5.11 -6.61
N GLY A 71 21.61 4.01 -5.94
CA GLY A 71 21.87 3.99 -4.50
C GLY A 71 21.03 2.97 -3.73
N LEU A 72 21.15 3.02 -2.42
CA LEU A 72 20.38 2.20 -1.49
C LEU A 72 19.40 3.09 -0.72
N LEU A 73 18.20 2.61 -0.52
CA LEU A 73 17.18 3.24 0.33
C LEU A 73 16.93 2.35 1.53
N LEU A 74 17.25 2.87 2.71
CA LEU A 74 16.91 2.24 3.98
C LEU A 74 15.60 2.84 4.48
N THR A 75 14.61 1.98 4.78
CA THR A 75 13.31 2.42 5.29
C THR A 75 12.96 1.70 6.58
N ALA A 76 12.22 2.37 7.46
CA ALA A 76 11.66 1.81 8.68
C ALA A 76 10.15 2.08 8.72
N ASP A 77 9.38 1.08 9.13
CA ASP A 77 7.94 1.24 9.40
C ASP A 77 7.73 1.93 10.74
N ILE A 78 6.93 3.00 10.74
CA ILE A 78 6.55 3.73 11.95
C ILE A 78 5.06 3.56 12.30
N ALA A 79 4.26 2.97 11.42
CA ALA A 79 2.83 2.78 11.66
C ALA A 79 2.60 1.85 12.85
N SER A 80 3.25 0.70 12.87
CA SER A 80 3.10 -0.28 13.95
C SER A 80 3.58 0.24 15.31
N PRO A 81 4.76 0.84 15.45
CA PRO A 81 5.17 1.48 16.72
C PRO A 81 4.17 2.53 17.22
N VAL A 82 3.66 3.37 16.33
CA VAL A 82 2.69 4.41 16.70
C VAL A 82 1.38 3.78 17.16
N MET A 83 0.86 2.78 16.46
CA MET A 83 -0.38 2.09 16.85
C MET A 83 -0.26 1.40 18.21
N ASN A 84 0.94 0.87 18.54
CA ASN A 84 1.18 0.30 19.87
C ASN A 84 1.09 1.34 21.00
N LEU A 85 1.51 2.58 20.75
CA LEU A 85 1.35 3.67 21.73
C LEU A 85 -0.13 3.99 21.99
N PHE A 86 -1.02 3.68 21.02
CA PHE A 86 -2.47 3.83 21.16
C PHE A 86 -3.18 2.56 21.70
N GLY A 87 -2.40 1.60 22.24
CA GLY A 87 -2.96 0.44 22.94
C GLY A 87 -3.18 -0.80 22.07
N GLN A 88 -2.64 -0.84 20.85
CA GLN A 88 -2.67 -2.06 20.04
C GLN A 88 -1.79 -3.13 20.68
N GLN A 89 -2.35 -4.31 20.96
CA GLN A 89 -1.70 -5.40 21.66
C GLN A 89 -0.92 -6.36 20.73
N TYR A 90 -0.78 -6.00 19.48
CA TYR A 90 0.02 -6.75 18.49
C TYR A 90 0.72 -5.77 17.56
N GLY A 91 1.83 -6.17 16.97
CA GLY A 91 2.56 -5.32 16.05
C GLY A 91 3.70 -6.00 15.34
N ASN A 92 4.13 -5.35 14.27
CA ASN A 92 5.29 -5.72 13.48
C ASN A 92 6.24 -4.54 13.43
N TYR A 93 7.47 -4.70 13.89
CA TYR A 93 8.55 -3.74 13.69
C TYR A 93 9.36 -4.16 12.48
N GLU A 94 9.56 -3.27 11.54
CA GLU A 94 10.10 -3.61 10.23
C GLU A 94 11.12 -2.58 9.76
N VAL A 95 12.18 -3.09 9.17
CA VAL A 95 13.16 -2.32 8.40
C VAL A 95 13.31 -2.95 7.02
N ALA A 96 13.47 -2.13 6.00
CA ALA A 96 13.67 -2.59 4.64
C ALA A 96 14.87 -1.89 3.99
N LEU A 97 15.57 -2.66 3.15
CA LEU A 97 16.63 -2.18 2.29
C LEU A 97 16.23 -2.38 0.84
N GLU A 98 16.24 -1.30 0.07
CA GLU A 98 15.91 -1.32 -1.35
C GLU A 98 17.09 -0.79 -2.16
N ALA A 99 17.38 -1.45 -3.27
CA ALA A 99 18.40 -1.03 -4.22
C ALA A 99 17.73 -0.40 -5.45
N ASP A 100 18.19 0.78 -5.85
CA ASP A 100 17.67 1.49 -7.03
C ASP A 100 18.42 1.08 -8.28
N PHE A 101 17.76 0.37 -9.20
CA PHE A 101 18.26 0.03 -10.51
C PHE A 101 17.49 0.76 -11.61
N PHE A 102 18.19 1.56 -12.38
CA PHE A 102 17.64 2.37 -13.48
C PHE A 102 16.49 3.30 -13.06
N HIS A 103 16.36 3.58 -11.76
CA HIS A 103 15.22 4.31 -11.19
C HIS A 103 13.86 3.65 -11.51
N ARG A 104 13.91 2.43 -11.99
CA ARG A 104 12.76 1.65 -12.47
C ARG A 104 12.48 0.41 -11.64
N PHE A 105 13.52 -0.34 -11.28
CA PHE A 105 13.41 -1.58 -10.52
C PHE A 105 14.05 -1.41 -9.16
N PHE A 106 13.31 -1.78 -8.12
CA PHE A 106 13.75 -1.68 -6.74
C PHE A 106 13.63 -3.06 -6.08
N PRO A 107 14.63 -3.96 -6.22
CA PRO A 107 14.69 -5.14 -5.38
C PRO A 107 14.74 -4.71 -3.92
N VAL A 108 14.00 -5.42 -3.08
CA VAL A 108 13.82 -5.11 -1.67
C VAL A 108 13.97 -6.34 -0.81
N ILE A 109 14.60 -6.14 0.33
CA ILE A 109 14.70 -7.11 1.41
C ILE A 109 14.16 -6.43 2.65
N GLU A 110 13.21 -7.08 3.32
CA GLU A 110 12.58 -6.57 4.54
C GLU A 110 12.81 -7.57 5.67
N PHE A 111 13.16 -7.05 6.84
CA PHE A 111 13.30 -7.82 8.07
C PHE A 111 12.50 -7.17 9.17
N GLY A 112 11.87 -8.00 9.98
CA GLY A 112 11.10 -7.50 11.09
C GLY A 112 10.92 -8.51 12.22
N ILE A 113 10.33 -8.01 13.30
CA ILE A 113 9.92 -8.79 14.47
C ILE A 113 8.43 -8.53 14.69
N GLY A 114 7.65 -9.59 14.73
CA GLY A 114 6.22 -9.54 15.04
C GLY A 114 5.91 -10.18 16.37
N TYR A 115 4.95 -9.63 17.08
CA TYR A 115 4.45 -10.18 18.35
C TYR A 115 2.96 -9.90 18.51
N ALA A 116 2.30 -10.68 19.35
CA ALA A 116 0.93 -10.45 19.76
C ALA A 116 0.73 -10.92 21.20
N ASP A 117 0.02 -10.11 21.98
CA ASP A 117 -0.51 -10.47 23.30
C ASP A 117 -1.94 -9.91 23.36
N ASN A 118 -2.88 -10.65 22.84
CA ASN A 118 -4.24 -10.17 22.61
C ASN A 118 -5.26 -11.05 23.33
N THR A 119 -6.12 -10.41 24.11
CA THR A 119 -7.31 -11.03 24.68
C THR A 119 -8.51 -10.38 23.97
N PRO A 120 -9.11 -11.04 22.97
CA PRO A 120 -10.28 -10.50 22.29
C PRO A 120 -11.45 -10.38 23.26
N ASP A 121 -12.16 -9.25 23.23
CA ASP A 121 -13.28 -8.97 24.15
C ASP A 121 -14.40 -10.02 24.09
N ASP A 122 -14.58 -10.66 22.94
CA ASP A 122 -15.62 -11.64 22.67
C ASP A 122 -15.18 -13.11 22.90
N ASN A 123 -13.92 -13.34 23.30
CA ASN A 123 -13.36 -14.67 23.42
C ASN A 123 -12.87 -14.97 24.85
N ASN A 124 -13.11 -16.20 25.27
CA ASN A 124 -12.74 -16.71 26.59
C ASN A 124 -11.30 -17.24 26.64
N TYR A 125 -10.34 -16.57 25.94
CA TYR A 125 -8.94 -16.96 25.94
C TYR A 125 -8.02 -15.78 25.62
N THR A 126 -6.76 -15.89 26.02
CA THR A 126 -5.69 -14.96 25.67
C THR A 126 -4.75 -15.61 24.65
N TYR A 127 -4.60 -15.01 23.49
CA TYR A 127 -3.64 -15.46 22.49
C TYR A 127 -2.31 -14.74 22.66
N LYS A 128 -1.23 -15.49 22.76
CA LYS A 128 0.12 -14.95 22.84
C LYS A 128 1.00 -15.51 21.73
N CYS A 129 1.62 -14.61 20.97
CA CYS A 129 2.66 -14.93 20.02
C CYS A 129 3.97 -14.30 20.51
N THR A 130 4.94 -15.14 20.81
CA THR A 130 6.27 -14.70 21.23
C THR A 130 6.90 -13.83 20.15
N PRO A 131 7.62 -12.74 20.50
CA PRO A 131 8.35 -11.94 19.52
C PRO A 131 9.19 -12.84 18.60
N SER A 132 8.86 -12.86 17.34
CA SER A 132 9.46 -13.79 16.38
C SER A 132 9.88 -13.05 15.12
N PRO A 133 11.06 -13.40 14.56
CA PRO A 133 11.56 -12.75 13.36
C PRO A 133 10.81 -13.21 12.12
N TYR A 134 10.71 -12.31 11.15
CA TYR A 134 10.25 -12.62 9.80
C TYR A 134 11.09 -11.91 8.76
N GLY A 135 11.10 -12.47 7.56
CA GLY A 135 11.79 -11.88 6.43
C GLY A 135 10.90 -11.86 5.20
N ARG A 136 11.11 -10.85 4.35
CA ARG A 136 10.46 -10.73 3.05
C ARG A 136 11.47 -10.31 1.99
N VAL A 137 11.30 -10.84 0.80
CA VAL A 137 12.06 -10.45 -0.37
C VAL A 137 11.10 -10.12 -1.50
N GLY A 138 11.46 -9.17 -2.33
CA GLY A 138 10.60 -8.78 -3.42
C GLY A 138 11.20 -7.78 -4.38
N LEU A 139 10.33 -7.30 -5.26
CA LEU A 139 10.69 -6.34 -6.30
C LEU A 139 9.59 -5.30 -6.43
N ASN A 140 9.95 -4.02 -6.48
CA ASN A 140 9.06 -2.92 -6.84
C ASN A 140 9.38 -2.43 -8.25
N TYR A 141 8.35 -2.05 -8.98
CA TYR A 141 8.43 -1.39 -10.27
C TYR A 141 7.89 0.03 -10.16
N ASN A 142 8.70 1.02 -10.49
CA ASN A 142 8.32 2.43 -10.50
C ASN A 142 7.68 2.79 -11.84
N PHE A 143 6.46 3.31 -11.82
CA PHE A 143 5.74 3.75 -13.01
C PHE A 143 6.24 5.10 -13.54
N PHE A 144 6.76 5.95 -12.68
CA PHE A 144 7.19 7.31 -13.03
C PHE A 144 8.69 7.42 -13.31
N TYR A 145 9.34 6.33 -13.68
CA TYR A 145 10.79 6.28 -13.90
C TYR A 145 11.29 7.27 -14.99
N ASN A 146 10.41 7.71 -15.90
CA ASN A 146 10.75 8.65 -16.97
C ASN A 146 10.62 10.12 -16.57
N ASN A 147 9.94 10.44 -15.47
CA ASN A 147 9.59 11.82 -15.11
C ASN A 147 10.72 12.57 -14.41
N GLY A 148 11.90 11.96 -14.20
CA GLY A 148 12.99 12.58 -13.46
C GLY A 148 12.64 13.01 -12.03
N SER A 149 11.48 12.60 -11.51
CA SER A 149 11.03 12.92 -10.17
C SER A 149 11.65 11.96 -9.15
N GLU A 150 12.15 12.51 -8.06
CA GLU A 150 12.61 11.73 -6.92
C GLU A 150 11.46 11.10 -6.11
N SER A 151 10.23 11.55 -6.36
CA SER A 151 9.02 10.94 -5.81
C SER A 151 8.48 9.91 -6.79
N PHE A 152 8.08 8.74 -6.30
CA PHE A 152 7.66 7.66 -7.18
C PHE A 152 6.48 6.87 -6.65
N PHE A 153 5.71 6.37 -7.60
CA PHE A 153 4.63 5.43 -7.40
C PHE A 153 5.05 4.07 -7.92
N SER A 154 4.97 3.05 -7.07
CA SER A 154 5.41 1.72 -7.42
C SER A 154 4.39 0.65 -7.10
N ILE A 155 4.40 -0.40 -7.89
CA ILE A 155 3.73 -1.66 -7.59
C ILE A 155 4.80 -2.74 -7.46
N GLY A 156 4.63 -3.62 -6.50
CA GLY A 156 5.60 -4.67 -6.23
C GLY A 156 4.96 -5.96 -5.74
N ALA A 157 5.76 -6.99 -5.78
CA ALA A 157 5.45 -8.28 -5.20
C ALA A 157 6.47 -8.63 -4.12
N ARG A 158 6.02 -9.34 -3.09
CA ARG A 158 6.83 -9.83 -1.98
C ARG A 158 6.54 -11.30 -1.75
N TYR A 159 7.54 -11.98 -1.25
CA TYR A 159 7.40 -13.30 -0.67
C TYR A 159 7.95 -13.26 0.75
N GLY A 160 7.12 -13.64 1.70
CA GLY A 160 7.43 -13.59 3.12
C GLY A 160 7.45 -14.96 3.76
N LEU A 161 8.27 -15.09 4.80
CA LEU A 161 8.37 -16.29 5.62
C LEU A 161 8.67 -15.94 7.07
N THR A 162 8.18 -16.78 7.98
CA THR A 162 8.43 -16.69 9.42
C THR A 162 8.40 -18.06 10.08
N TYR A 163 9.20 -18.18 11.14
CA TYR A 163 9.12 -19.30 12.07
C TYR A 163 8.86 -18.71 13.45
N PHE A 164 7.76 -19.12 14.08
CA PHE A 164 7.27 -18.47 15.29
C PHE A 164 6.66 -19.47 16.27
N SER A 165 6.43 -18.99 17.49
CA SER A 165 5.79 -19.77 18.56
C SER A 165 4.59 -19.00 19.09
N TYR A 166 3.53 -19.73 19.40
CA TYR A 166 2.29 -19.17 19.92
C TYR A 166 1.66 -20.11 20.96
N GLN A 167 0.81 -19.55 21.81
CA GLN A 167 0.10 -20.28 22.86
C GLN A 167 -1.26 -19.64 23.13
N TRP A 168 -2.14 -20.39 23.73
CA TRP A 168 -3.40 -19.89 24.26
C TRP A 168 -3.43 -20.08 25.77
N ASP A 169 -3.60 -18.97 26.48
CA ASP A 169 -3.76 -18.94 27.90
C ASP A 169 -5.21 -18.67 28.28
N ASN A 170 -5.62 -19.10 29.49
CA ASN A 170 -6.92 -18.77 30.04
C ASN A 170 -8.11 -19.23 29.19
N VAL A 171 -7.99 -20.37 28.49
CA VAL A 171 -9.11 -20.90 27.71
C VAL A 171 -10.18 -21.38 28.69
N GLN A 172 -11.31 -20.66 28.72
CA GLN A 172 -12.44 -20.99 29.57
C GLN A 172 -13.38 -21.95 28.84
N LEU A 173 -13.54 -23.13 29.37
CA LEU A 173 -14.52 -24.10 28.91
C LEU A 173 -15.73 -24.03 29.85
N ASP A 174 -16.83 -23.53 29.33
CA ASP A 174 -18.11 -23.49 30.04
C ASP A 174 -18.82 -24.80 29.86
N ASP A 175 -18.95 -25.55 30.96
CA ASP A 175 -19.77 -26.73 30.98
C ASP A 175 -21.18 -26.36 31.45
N SER A 176 -22.04 -26.15 30.46
CA SER A 176 -23.45 -25.74 30.66
C SER A 176 -24.25 -26.78 31.45
N TYR A 177 -23.77 -28.01 31.59
CA TYR A 177 -24.48 -29.06 32.27
C TYR A 177 -24.16 -29.08 33.79
N TRP A 178 -22.91 -28.85 34.17
CA TRP A 178 -22.45 -28.91 35.54
C TRP A 178 -22.23 -27.56 36.20
N GLY A 179 -22.36 -26.48 35.43
CA GLY A 179 -22.21 -25.10 35.90
C GLY A 179 -20.79 -24.77 36.38
N SER A 180 -19.81 -25.53 35.96
CA SER A 180 -18.40 -25.32 36.29
C SER A 180 -17.66 -24.73 35.11
N VAL A 181 -16.83 -23.70 35.35
CA VAL A 181 -15.91 -23.17 34.36
C VAL A 181 -14.54 -23.79 34.57
N ALA A 182 -14.08 -24.58 33.63
CA ALA A 182 -12.70 -25.09 33.63
C ALA A 182 -11.81 -24.14 32.84
N THR A 183 -10.72 -23.70 33.47
CA THR A 183 -9.70 -22.88 32.79
C THR A 183 -8.51 -23.76 32.43
N ILE A 184 -8.17 -23.84 31.15
CA ILE A 184 -7.02 -24.59 30.65
C ILE A 184 -6.08 -23.67 29.89
N SER A 185 -4.80 -24.03 29.82
CA SER A 185 -3.82 -23.36 28.96
C SER A 185 -3.27 -24.39 27.99
N ILE A 186 -3.22 -23.98 26.72
CA ILE A 186 -2.60 -24.76 25.64
C ILE A 186 -1.14 -24.38 25.56
N PRO A 187 -0.22 -25.37 25.73
CA PRO A 187 1.20 -25.08 25.76
C PRO A 187 1.69 -24.52 24.44
N GLN A 188 2.86 -23.92 24.47
CA GLN A 188 3.51 -23.26 23.31
C GLN A 188 3.61 -24.22 22.13
N GLN A 189 3.08 -23.78 21.00
CA GLN A 189 3.12 -24.44 19.71
C GLN A 189 4.10 -23.71 18.80
N LYS A 190 4.74 -24.42 17.88
CA LYS A 190 5.63 -23.84 16.87
C LYS A 190 5.01 -23.99 15.50
N ALA A 191 5.11 -22.96 14.70
CA ALA A 191 4.62 -22.96 13.34
C ALA A 191 5.60 -22.28 12.38
N PHE A 192 5.57 -22.76 11.14
CA PHE A 192 6.21 -22.10 10.00
C PHE A 192 5.13 -21.59 9.08
N ALA A 193 5.20 -20.32 8.70
CA ALA A 193 4.28 -19.73 7.76
C ALA A 193 5.02 -19.04 6.61
N HIS A 194 4.41 -19.07 5.43
CA HIS A 194 4.88 -18.36 4.26
C HIS A 194 3.72 -17.83 3.43
N TRP A 195 3.94 -16.68 2.80
CA TRP A 195 2.89 -15.96 2.10
C TRP A 195 3.46 -15.14 0.93
N ALA A 196 2.57 -14.74 0.02
CA ALA A 196 2.85 -13.76 -1.02
C ALA A 196 2.14 -12.44 -0.72
N GLU A 197 2.69 -11.32 -1.17
CA GLU A 197 2.09 -10.00 -1.04
C GLU A 197 2.12 -9.25 -2.38
N LEU A 198 1.06 -8.50 -2.64
CA LEU A 198 1.03 -7.43 -3.61
C LEU A 198 1.11 -6.11 -2.85
N VAL A 199 1.99 -5.23 -3.30
CA VAL A 199 2.27 -3.96 -2.63
C VAL A 199 2.09 -2.82 -3.61
N VAL A 200 1.35 -1.81 -3.21
CA VAL A 200 1.25 -0.52 -3.89
C VAL A 200 1.87 0.52 -2.96
N ALA A 201 2.87 1.23 -3.41
CA ALA A 201 3.58 2.19 -2.59
C ALA A 201 3.72 3.54 -3.27
N LEU A 202 3.51 4.59 -2.48
CA LEU A 202 3.79 5.97 -2.84
C LEU A 202 4.92 6.48 -1.95
N ARG A 203 5.94 7.07 -2.55
CA ARG A 203 7.05 7.68 -1.85
C ARG A 203 7.27 9.10 -2.32
N VAL A 204 7.50 9.96 -1.35
CA VAL A 204 7.72 11.38 -1.57
C VAL A 204 9.04 11.76 -0.90
N GLN A 205 9.90 12.42 -1.66
CA GLN A 205 11.08 13.06 -1.12
C GLN A 205 10.67 14.31 -0.34
N VAL A 206 10.94 14.34 0.95
CA VAL A 206 10.57 15.45 1.83
C VAL A 206 11.74 16.43 1.96
N TYR A 207 12.94 15.90 2.13
CA TYR A 207 14.12 16.73 2.31
C TYR A 207 15.39 15.99 1.90
N LYS A 208 16.12 16.51 0.91
CA LYS A 208 17.39 15.92 0.42
C LYS A 208 17.29 14.41 0.23
N ASN A 209 17.86 13.63 1.15
CA ASN A 209 17.89 12.17 1.13
C ASN A 209 16.80 11.52 1.99
N PHE A 210 15.92 12.32 2.61
CA PHE A 210 14.82 11.82 3.42
C PHE A 210 13.55 11.63 2.59
N TYR A 211 12.97 10.46 2.75
CA TYR A 211 11.74 10.04 2.08
C TYR A 211 10.69 9.67 3.11
N MET A 212 9.46 9.99 2.82
CA MET A 212 8.29 9.49 3.51
C MET A 212 7.44 8.72 2.51
N GLY A 213 6.89 7.62 2.94
CA GLY A 213 6.08 6.80 2.07
C GLY A 213 5.00 6.06 2.84
N TRP A 214 3.97 5.68 2.13
CA TRP A 214 2.97 4.77 2.61
C TRP A 214 2.71 3.71 1.57
N SER A 215 2.38 2.53 2.04
CA SER A 215 2.06 1.43 1.17
C SER A 215 0.83 0.68 1.65
N GLY A 216 0.00 0.32 0.68
CA GLY A 216 -1.05 -0.66 0.85
C GLY A 216 -0.52 -2.02 0.43
N ARG A 217 -0.79 -3.05 1.24
CA ARG A 217 -0.36 -4.42 1.00
C ARG A 217 -1.56 -5.35 1.02
N TYR A 218 -1.63 -6.21 0.04
CA TYR A 218 -2.58 -7.32 0.06
C TYR A 218 -1.80 -8.64 0.15
N ARG A 219 -2.09 -9.43 1.18
CA ARG A 219 -1.33 -10.61 1.57
C ARG A 219 -2.14 -11.87 1.33
N PHE A 220 -1.50 -12.87 0.76
CA PHE A 220 -2.07 -14.18 0.48
C PHE A 220 -1.29 -15.22 1.26
N LEU A 221 -1.90 -15.82 2.27
CA LEU A 221 -1.30 -16.93 3.01
C LEU A 221 -1.25 -18.14 2.09
N ILE A 222 -0.03 -18.62 1.82
CA ILE A 222 0.17 -19.82 0.97
C ILE A 222 0.14 -21.07 1.85
N GLY A 223 0.77 -20.99 3.02
CA GLY A 223 0.75 -22.08 3.95
C GLY A 223 1.15 -21.65 5.36
N CYS A 224 0.54 -22.30 6.34
CA CYS A 224 0.86 -22.15 7.73
C CYS A 224 0.79 -23.54 8.39
N GLY A 225 1.84 -23.90 9.10
CA GLY A 225 1.81 -25.11 9.92
C GLY A 225 0.78 -24.93 11.03
N SER A 226 -0.23 -25.78 11.05
CA SER A 226 -1.21 -25.84 12.13
C SER A 226 -0.78 -26.86 13.17
N SER A 227 -1.09 -26.59 14.43
CA SER A 227 -0.98 -27.59 15.50
C SER A 227 -2.28 -28.40 15.61
N SER A 228 -2.21 -29.50 16.34
CA SER A 228 -3.41 -30.31 16.63
C SER A 228 -4.48 -29.53 17.41
N TYR A 229 -4.13 -28.38 17.99
CA TYR A 229 -5.01 -27.56 18.83
C TYR A 229 -5.66 -26.39 18.08
N GLY A 230 -5.20 -26.07 16.87
CA GLY A 230 -5.78 -25.01 16.05
C GLY A 230 -4.76 -24.18 15.27
N GLU A 231 -5.28 -23.31 14.43
CA GLU A 231 -4.49 -22.40 13.61
C GLU A 231 -4.11 -21.12 14.39
N PRO A 232 -2.93 -20.54 14.15
CA PRO A 232 -2.53 -19.30 14.80
C PRO A 232 -3.43 -18.15 14.38
N MET A 233 -3.83 -17.30 15.32
CA MET A 233 -4.64 -16.10 15.03
C MET A 233 -3.82 -14.95 14.48
N PHE A 234 -2.55 -14.89 14.81
CA PHE A 234 -1.62 -13.88 14.36
C PHE A 234 -0.32 -14.53 13.89
N ILE A 235 0.16 -14.09 12.74
CA ILE A 235 1.39 -14.57 12.13
C ILE A 235 2.34 -13.37 12.02
N PRO A 236 3.56 -13.43 12.60
CA PRO A 236 4.55 -12.37 12.51
C PRO A 236 4.86 -11.99 11.06
N GLY A 237 4.78 -10.70 10.74
CA GLY A 237 4.93 -10.19 9.38
C GLY A 237 3.67 -10.26 8.52
N PHE A 238 2.84 -11.28 8.68
CA PHE A 238 1.57 -11.40 7.97
C PHE A 238 0.45 -10.61 8.67
N GLY A 239 0.38 -10.65 10.00
CA GLY A 239 -0.68 -10.07 10.81
C GLY A 239 -1.79 -11.06 11.17
N PRO A 240 -3.02 -10.61 11.44
CA PRO A 240 -4.13 -11.49 11.74
C PRO A 240 -4.38 -12.49 10.60
N SER A 241 -4.57 -13.78 10.93
CA SER A 241 -4.69 -14.85 9.94
C SER A 241 -5.90 -14.71 9.01
N GLY A 242 -6.96 -14.04 9.45
CA GLY A 242 -8.14 -13.72 8.63
C GLY A 242 -8.04 -12.43 7.81
N GLY A 243 -6.94 -11.66 7.92
CA GLY A 243 -6.79 -10.36 7.28
C GLY A 243 -5.75 -10.35 6.17
N GLY A 244 -6.18 -10.13 4.92
CA GLY A 244 -5.27 -10.00 3.78
C GLY A 244 -4.73 -8.58 3.55
N PHE A 245 -5.40 -7.55 4.06
CA PHE A 245 -5.07 -6.15 3.77
C PHE A 245 -4.27 -5.50 4.90
N GLY A 246 -3.28 -4.71 4.55
CA GLY A 246 -2.47 -3.96 5.52
C GLY A 246 -1.94 -2.65 4.95
N PHE A 247 -1.71 -1.71 5.86
CA PHE A 247 -1.06 -0.44 5.59
C PHE A 247 0.24 -0.34 6.35
N THR A 248 1.23 0.31 5.73
CA THR A 248 2.46 0.73 6.40
C THR A 248 2.76 2.18 6.07
N TYR A 249 3.32 2.88 7.03
CA TYR A 249 3.85 4.23 6.86
C TYR A 249 5.34 4.22 7.17
N THR A 250 6.16 4.59 6.19
CA THR A 250 7.60 4.42 6.27
C THR A 250 8.33 5.75 6.23
N ILE A 251 9.40 5.83 6.99
CA ILE A 251 10.43 6.87 6.85
C ILE A 251 11.66 6.20 6.24
N GLY A 252 12.27 6.86 5.25
CA GLY A 252 13.41 6.34 4.54
C GLY A 252 14.54 7.33 4.42
N TYR A 253 15.75 6.79 4.33
CA TYR A 253 16.95 7.54 4.04
C TYR A 253 17.70 6.93 2.86
N ARG A 254 17.95 7.74 1.83
CA ARG A 254 18.68 7.31 0.63
C ARG A 254 20.18 7.50 0.86
N LEU A 255 20.91 6.40 0.76
CA LEU A 255 22.38 6.38 0.73
C LEU A 255 22.81 6.54 -0.74
N PRO A 256 23.39 7.70 -1.13
CA PRO A 256 23.82 7.95 -2.51
C PRO A 256 25.14 7.20 -2.77
N LEU A 257 25.04 5.89 -3.02
CA LEU A 257 26.21 5.04 -3.34
C LEU A 257 26.43 4.93 -4.86
N GLY A 258 25.53 5.51 -5.66
CA GLY A 258 25.64 5.55 -7.12
C GLY A 258 26.58 6.65 -7.60
N GLY A 259 27.30 6.38 -8.69
CA GLY A 259 28.22 7.33 -9.33
C GLY A 259 27.50 8.61 -9.74
N LYS A 260 28.21 9.72 -9.66
CA LYS A 260 27.77 11.04 -10.12
C LYS A 260 27.21 10.92 -11.54
N GLU A 261 26.06 11.56 -11.76
CA GLU A 261 25.56 11.83 -13.12
C GLU A 261 26.71 12.31 -14.00
N ILE A 262 26.94 11.58 -15.08
CA ILE A 262 27.83 12.09 -16.12
C ILE A 262 27.03 13.21 -16.80
N LYS A 263 27.17 14.42 -16.28
CA LYS A 263 26.76 15.62 -17.00
C LYS A 263 27.62 15.68 -18.27
N LYS A 264 27.01 15.41 -19.42
CA LYS A 264 27.52 15.80 -20.74
C LYS A 264 26.74 17.02 -21.21
#